data_61795dd9c8d5a70486ad90412fb49c6c
#
_entry.id   61795dd9c8d5a70486ad90412fb49c6c
#
_cell.length_a   1.000
_cell.length_b   1.000
_cell.length_c   1.000
_cell.angle_alpha   90.00
_cell.angle_beta   90.00
_cell.angle_gamma   90.00
#
_symmetry.space_group_name_H-M   'P 1'
#
loop_
_entity.id
_entity.type
_entity.pdbx_description
1 polymer ?
#
loop_
_entity_poly.entity_id
_entity_poly.type
_entity_poly.pdbx_seq_one_letter_code
_entity_poly.pdbx_strand_id
1 'polypeptide(L)'
;MSRLRPAQSCAAVRRRVPFRSVNRRGDPGYQPGMQRHHLLPLQLLGARCFGLLFDRLGRERVGFDDFRRNGLLLPATERSAVRIGLPLHRGPHGGYNEMVAERVGQIETDWSAQRLRVPEVALNDAARAARSAVR
;
A
#
# COMPACT_ATOMS: atom_id res chain seq x y z
N MET A 1 36.27 -10.60 -34.35
CA MET A 1 35.07 -11.16 -33.72
C MET A 1 34.76 -10.37 -32.44
N SER A 2 33.88 -9.39 -32.58
CA SER A 2 33.51 -8.46 -31.48
C SER A 2 32.43 -9.11 -30.63
N ARG A 3 32.72 -9.37 -29.36
CA ARG A 3 31.74 -9.89 -28.39
C ARG A 3 30.84 -8.72 -27.90
N LEU A 4 29.61 -8.72 -28.38
CA LEU A 4 28.55 -7.87 -27.85
C LEU A 4 28.31 -8.23 -26.38
N ARG A 5 28.59 -7.31 -25.46
CA ARG A 5 28.19 -7.40 -24.04
C ARG A 5 26.67 -7.25 -24.00
N PRO A 6 25.93 -8.12 -23.27
CA PRO A 6 24.51 -7.90 -23.05
C PRO A 6 24.35 -6.63 -22.20
N ALA A 7 23.50 -5.72 -22.64
CA ALA A 7 23.08 -4.56 -21.89
C ALA A 7 22.39 -5.03 -20.61
N GLN A 8 23.04 -4.86 -19.48
CA GLN A 8 22.42 -5.04 -18.17
C GLN A 8 21.40 -3.90 -18.01
N SER A 9 20.13 -4.23 -18.18
CA SER A 9 19.03 -3.37 -17.80
C SER A 9 19.07 -3.19 -16.29
N CYS A 10 19.73 -2.13 -15.84
CA CYS A 10 19.67 -1.67 -14.46
C CYS A 10 18.29 -1.04 -14.27
N ALA A 11 17.28 -1.86 -13.99
CA ALA A 11 16.02 -1.37 -13.47
C ALA A 11 16.34 -0.69 -12.13
N ALA A 12 16.45 0.64 -12.15
CA ALA A 12 16.70 1.44 -10.98
C ALA A 12 15.64 1.08 -9.92
N VAL A 13 16.07 0.43 -8.85
CA VAL A 13 15.20 0.11 -7.71
C VAL A 13 14.64 1.44 -7.22
N ARG A 14 13.38 1.70 -7.53
CA ARG A 14 12.71 2.96 -7.15
C ARG A 14 12.69 3.05 -5.64
N ARG A 15 13.44 3.99 -5.10
CA ARG A 15 13.59 4.21 -3.68
C ARG A 15 12.22 4.39 -3.02
N ARG A 16 11.97 3.66 -1.91
CA ARG A 16 10.77 3.79 -1.08
C ARG A 16 10.56 5.24 -0.64
N VAL A 17 9.32 5.71 -0.65
CA VAL A 17 8.92 7.00 -0.11
C VAL A 17 8.25 6.78 1.26
N PRO A 18 8.93 7.09 2.37
CA PRO A 18 8.35 6.93 3.71
C PRO A 18 7.15 7.87 3.90
N PHE A 19 6.10 7.42 4.58
CA PHE A 19 4.92 8.24 4.89
C PHE A 19 5.27 9.58 5.54
N ARG A 20 6.21 9.55 6.49
CA ARG A 20 6.66 10.75 7.20
C ARG A 20 7.32 11.81 6.31
N SER A 21 7.80 11.44 5.11
CA SER A 21 8.45 12.37 4.19
C SER A 21 7.47 13.08 3.24
N VAL A 22 6.20 12.68 3.24
CA VAL A 22 5.18 13.25 2.37
C VAL A 22 4.42 14.34 3.09
N ASN A 23 4.17 15.46 2.42
CA ASN A 23 3.41 16.60 2.92
C ASN A 23 3.93 17.11 4.28
N ARG A 24 5.23 17.31 4.40
CA ARG A 24 5.85 17.88 5.60
C ARG A 24 5.67 19.39 5.62
N ARG A 25 5.33 19.91 6.80
CA ARG A 25 5.32 21.37 7.01
C ARG A 25 6.72 21.93 6.74
N GLY A 26 6.80 22.96 5.89
CA GLY A 26 8.05 23.58 5.47
C GLY A 26 8.59 23.09 4.12
N ASP A 27 8.08 21.98 3.57
CA ASP A 27 8.43 21.57 2.22
C ASP A 27 7.78 22.47 1.17
N PRO A 28 8.44 22.76 0.03
CA PRO A 28 7.89 23.64 -1.02
C PRO A 28 6.52 23.19 -1.57
N GLY A 29 6.24 21.89 -1.55
CA GLY A 29 4.98 21.29 -1.98
C GLY A 29 3.98 21.03 -0.85
N TYR A 30 4.19 21.60 0.35
CA TYR A 30 3.29 21.37 1.48
C TYR A 30 1.87 21.86 1.19
N GLN A 31 0.91 20.96 1.39
CA GLN A 31 -0.52 21.25 1.24
C GLN A 31 -1.19 21.27 2.62
N PRO A 32 -1.54 22.43 3.16
CA PRO A 32 -2.22 22.52 4.45
C PRO A 32 -3.62 21.91 4.37
N GLY A 33 -4.05 21.32 5.47
CA GLY A 33 -5.37 20.68 5.56
C GLY A 33 -5.46 19.33 4.84
N MET A 34 -4.32 18.75 4.44
CA MET A 34 -4.24 17.40 3.89
C MET A 34 -3.67 16.43 4.91
N GLN A 35 -4.15 15.20 4.87
CA GLN A 35 -3.76 14.12 5.77
C GLN A 35 -3.26 12.90 4.98
N ARG A 36 -2.20 12.26 5.48
CA ARG A 36 -1.69 11.00 4.92
C ARG A 36 -2.59 9.86 5.36
N HIS A 37 -3.06 9.10 4.41
CA HIS A 37 -3.91 7.93 4.62
C HIS A 37 -3.23 6.68 4.11
N HIS A 38 -3.33 5.57 4.87
CA HIS A 38 -2.92 4.25 4.42
C HIS A 38 -4.07 3.56 3.70
N LEU A 39 -3.84 3.09 2.49
CA LEU A 39 -4.82 2.27 1.76
C LEU A 39 -5.01 0.91 2.44
N LEU A 40 -3.90 0.25 2.82
CA LEU A 40 -3.89 -0.90 3.71
C LEU A 40 -3.59 -0.41 5.14
N PRO A 41 -4.56 -0.36 6.05
CA PRO A 41 -4.36 0.12 7.40
C PRO A 41 -3.33 -0.69 8.18
N LEU A 42 -2.50 -0.03 8.98
CA LEU A 42 -1.45 -0.70 9.77
C LEU A 42 -2.00 -1.72 10.78
N GLN A 43 -3.23 -1.57 11.22
CA GLN A 43 -3.89 -2.53 12.11
C GLN A 43 -4.03 -3.94 11.50
N LEU A 44 -4.01 -4.07 10.17
CA LEU A 44 -4.00 -5.37 9.50
C LEU A 44 -2.75 -6.20 9.83
N LEU A 45 -1.66 -5.55 10.22
CA LEU A 45 -0.40 -6.19 10.61
C LEU A 45 -0.43 -6.78 12.02
N GLY A 46 -1.51 -6.54 12.78
CA GLY A 46 -1.68 -7.08 14.11
C GLY A 46 -1.78 -8.61 14.12
N ALA A 47 -1.30 -9.24 15.20
CA ALA A 47 -1.29 -10.70 15.34
C ALA A 47 -2.69 -11.33 15.31
N ARG A 48 -3.71 -10.58 15.70
CA ARG A 48 -5.13 -11.02 15.68
C ARG A 48 -5.84 -10.75 14.34
N CYS A 49 -5.14 -10.14 13.37
CA CYS A 49 -5.65 -9.87 12.04
C CYS A 49 -4.87 -10.71 11.03
N PHE A 50 -4.11 -10.07 10.16
CA PHE A 50 -3.41 -10.70 9.06
C PHE A 50 -1.88 -10.65 9.21
N GLY A 51 -1.35 -10.50 10.42
CA GLY A 51 0.09 -10.40 10.67
C GLY A 51 0.88 -11.52 10.01
N LEU A 52 0.46 -12.79 10.20
CA LEU A 52 1.13 -13.95 9.59
C LEU A 52 1.08 -13.93 8.06
N LEU A 53 -0.02 -13.50 7.46
CA LEU A 53 -0.13 -13.36 6.01
C LEU A 53 0.90 -12.36 5.50
N PHE A 54 0.94 -11.16 6.09
CA PHE A 54 1.84 -10.09 5.65
C PHE A 54 3.31 -10.36 5.96
N ASP A 55 3.62 -11.11 7.01
CA ASP A 55 4.96 -11.61 7.28
C ASP A 55 5.43 -12.56 6.17
N ARG A 56 4.57 -13.46 5.73
CA ARG A 56 4.87 -14.41 4.63
C ARG A 56 4.93 -13.73 3.26
N LEU A 57 4.03 -12.78 2.99
CA LEU A 57 4.06 -11.99 1.75
C LEU A 57 5.29 -11.08 1.67
N GLY A 58 5.81 -10.67 2.82
CA GLY A 58 6.85 -9.66 2.95
C GLY A 58 6.26 -8.24 2.94
N ARG A 59 6.34 -7.57 4.08
CA ARG A 59 5.84 -6.20 4.28
C ARG A 59 6.36 -5.21 3.22
N GLU A 60 7.64 -5.33 2.85
CA GLU A 60 8.25 -4.51 1.80
C GLU A 60 7.73 -4.84 0.40
N ARG A 61 7.49 -6.11 0.11
CA ARG A 61 6.94 -6.57 -1.17
C ARG A 61 5.54 -6.02 -1.39
N VAL A 62 4.70 -6.04 -0.37
CA VAL A 62 3.36 -5.43 -0.37
C VAL A 62 3.46 -3.92 -0.49
N GLY A 63 4.48 -3.31 0.12
CA GLY A 63 4.73 -1.88 0.09
C GLY A 63 4.01 -1.11 1.18
N PHE A 64 3.79 -1.72 2.35
CA PHE A 64 3.09 -1.09 3.48
C PHE A 64 3.67 0.27 3.87
N ASP A 65 4.99 0.39 3.85
CA ASP A 65 5.70 1.58 4.30
C ASP A 65 6.11 2.52 3.14
N ASP A 66 5.68 2.21 1.92
CA ASP A 66 5.93 3.05 0.74
C ASP A 66 4.67 3.85 0.39
N PHE A 67 4.73 5.16 0.59
CA PHE A 67 3.59 6.05 0.32
C PHE A 67 3.10 5.96 -1.13
N ARG A 68 3.96 5.75 -2.10
CA ARG A 68 3.55 5.60 -3.51
C ARG A 68 2.71 4.35 -3.76
N ARG A 69 2.86 3.33 -2.92
CA ARG A 69 2.16 2.04 -3.05
C ARG A 69 0.95 1.94 -2.16
N ASN A 70 1.06 2.45 -0.94
CA ASN A 70 0.06 2.30 0.12
C ASN A 70 -0.43 3.64 0.67
N GLY A 71 -0.06 4.77 0.08
CA GLY A 71 -0.41 6.08 0.60
C GLY A 71 -1.33 6.87 -0.33
N LEU A 72 -2.10 7.75 0.29
CA LEU A 72 -2.91 8.75 -0.37
C LEU A 72 -2.96 10.01 0.51
N LEU A 73 -2.94 11.19 -0.10
CA LEU A 73 -3.26 12.44 0.58
C LEU A 73 -4.74 12.73 0.44
N LEU A 74 -5.43 12.85 1.56
CA LEU A 74 -6.86 13.16 1.61
C LEU A 74 -7.10 14.47 2.38
N PRO A 75 -8.14 15.23 2.00
CA PRO A 75 -8.51 16.43 2.74
C PRO A 75 -8.94 16.12 4.16
N ALA A 76 -8.33 16.80 5.14
CA ALA A 76 -8.70 16.71 6.55
C ALA A 76 -9.66 17.84 6.99
N THR A 77 -9.90 18.83 6.10
CA THR A 77 -10.80 19.94 6.35
C THR A 77 -11.76 20.12 5.17
N GLU A 78 -12.95 20.67 5.43
CA GLU A 78 -13.93 20.97 4.38
C GLU A 78 -13.38 21.91 3.32
N ARG A 79 -12.63 22.93 3.74
CA ARG A 79 -11.96 23.86 2.83
C ARG A 79 -11.02 23.15 1.86
N SER A 80 -10.25 22.18 2.35
CA SER A 80 -9.34 21.39 1.51
C SER A 80 -10.11 20.44 0.60
N ALA A 81 -11.20 19.86 1.07
CA ALA A 81 -12.06 18.98 0.29
C ALA A 81 -12.66 19.71 -0.91
N VAL A 82 -13.22 20.90 -0.68
CA VAL A 82 -13.77 21.74 -1.75
C VAL A 82 -12.68 22.18 -2.73
N ARG A 83 -11.52 22.59 -2.22
CA ARG A 83 -10.40 23.08 -3.06
C ARG A 83 -9.86 22.00 -4.00
N ILE A 84 -9.80 20.75 -3.55
CA ILE A 84 -9.14 19.64 -4.26
C ILE A 84 -10.15 18.76 -4.99
N GLY A 85 -11.43 18.84 -4.63
CA GLY A 85 -12.47 18.00 -5.22
C GLY A 85 -12.43 16.54 -4.78
N LEU A 86 -11.83 16.26 -3.62
CA LEU A 86 -11.78 14.93 -3.02
C LEU A 86 -12.67 14.85 -1.78
N PRO A 87 -13.18 13.65 -1.44
CA PRO A 87 -13.98 13.45 -0.24
C PRO A 87 -13.23 13.87 1.02
N LEU A 88 -13.94 14.47 1.96
CA LEU A 88 -13.40 14.81 3.26
C LEU A 88 -13.09 13.53 4.04
N HIS A 89 -11.86 13.44 4.52
CA HIS A 89 -11.39 12.35 5.35
C HIS A 89 -11.65 12.68 6.83
N ARG A 90 -12.70 12.08 7.39
CA ARG A 90 -13.08 12.30 8.79
C ARG A 90 -12.86 11.05 9.64
N GLY A 91 -12.03 11.17 10.68
CA GLY A 91 -11.98 10.33 11.86
C GLY A 91 -11.72 8.83 11.68
N PRO A 92 -12.02 8.07 12.72
CA PRO A 92 -11.77 6.63 12.71
C PRO A 92 -12.63 5.93 11.65
N HIS A 93 -11.96 5.14 10.80
CA HIS A 93 -12.56 4.50 9.63
C HIS A 93 -13.01 3.08 9.91
N GLY A 94 -13.84 2.86 10.92
CA GLY A 94 -14.34 1.53 11.25
C GLY A 94 -14.85 0.80 9.99
N GLY A 95 -15.79 1.39 9.27
CA GLY A 95 -16.36 0.78 8.07
C GLY A 95 -15.35 0.57 6.93
N TYR A 96 -14.42 1.51 6.71
CA TYR A 96 -13.35 1.32 5.72
C TYR A 96 -12.42 0.18 6.11
N ASN A 97 -11.98 0.15 7.36
CA ASN A 97 -11.07 -0.87 7.85
C ASN A 97 -11.71 -2.26 7.83
N GLU A 98 -13.00 -2.36 8.14
CA GLU A 98 -13.78 -3.61 8.03
C GLU A 98 -13.86 -4.08 6.58
N MET A 99 -14.20 -3.20 5.65
CA MET A 99 -14.23 -3.53 4.21
C MET A 99 -12.87 -4.00 3.70
N VAL A 100 -11.78 -3.32 4.10
CA VAL A 100 -10.42 -3.72 3.71
C VAL A 100 -10.06 -5.07 4.33
N ALA A 101 -10.39 -5.28 5.61
CA ALA A 101 -10.14 -6.55 6.30
C ALA A 101 -10.90 -7.71 5.64
N GLU A 102 -12.15 -7.51 5.23
CA GLU A 102 -12.94 -8.52 4.51
C GLU A 102 -12.28 -8.89 3.17
N ARG A 103 -11.84 -7.90 2.39
CA ARG A 103 -11.17 -8.14 1.10
C ARG A 103 -9.82 -8.84 1.26
N VAL A 104 -9.05 -8.47 2.28
CA VAL A 104 -7.79 -9.14 2.60
C VAL A 104 -8.06 -10.57 3.06
N GLY A 105 -9.10 -10.80 3.85
CA GLY A 105 -9.52 -12.15 4.26
C GLY A 105 -9.86 -13.06 3.07
N GLN A 106 -10.53 -12.53 2.06
CA GLN A 106 -10.81 -13.27 0.82
C GLN A 106 -9.51 -13.64 0.09
N ILE A 107 -8.57 -12.69 -0.03
CA ILE A 107 -7.27 -12.93 -0.65
C ILE A 107 -6.47 -13.97 0.13
N GLU A 108 -6.51 -13.95 1.46
CA GLU A 108 -5.85 -14.94 2.31
C GLU A 108 -6.41 -16.34 2.08
N THR A 109 -7.72 -16.47 1.97
CA THR A 109 -8.39 -17.75 1.67
C THR A 109 -7.93 -18.29 0.33
N ASP A 110 -7.97 -17.48 -0.72
CA ASP A 110 -7.56 -17.86 -2.07
C ASP A 110 -6.07 -18.22 -2.12
N TRP A 111 -5.23 -17.42 -1.47
CA TRP A 111 -3.80 -17.69 -1.38
C TRP A 111 -3.49 -18.98 -0.63
N SER A 112 -4.19 -19.24 0.47
CA SER A 112 -4.02 -20.48 1.25
C SER A 112 -4.37 -21.72 0.45
N ALA A 113 -5.36 -21.63 -0.42
CA ALA A 113 -5.73 -22.70 -1.34
C ALA A 113 -4.71 -22.94 -2.45
N GLN A 114 -4.05 -21.88 -2.94
CA GLN A 114 -3.12 -21.93 -4.08
C GLN A 114 -1.67 -22.23 -3.68
N ARG A 115 -1.24 -21.85 -2.48
CA ARG A 115 0.18 -21.93 -2.04
C ARG A 115 0.79 -23.33 -2.10
N LEU A 116 -0.05 -24.37 -2.05
CA LEU A 116 0.39 -25.77 -2.16
C LEU A 116 0.76 -26.17 -3.59
N ARG A 117 0.32 -25.40 -4.60
CA ARG A 117 0.54 -25.69 -6.00
C ARG A 117 1.73 -24.94 -6.56
N VAL A 118 1.80 -23.63 -6.39
CA VAL A 118 2.86 -22.76 -6.94
C VAL A 118 3.16 -21.61 -5.96
N PRO A 119 3.95 -21.86 -4.90
CA PRO A 119 4.10 -20.94 -3.78
C PRO A 119 4.59 -19.53 -4.16
N GLU A 120 5.59 -19.45 -5.05
CA GLU A 120 6.20 -18.15 -5.38
C GLU A 120 5.28 -17.26 -6.24
N VAL A 121 4.59 -17.86 -7.20
CA VAL A 121 3.60 -17.16 -8.03
C VAL A 121 2.43 -16.70 -7.17
N ALA A 122 1.94 -17.56 -6.28
CA ALA A 122 0.86 -17.22 -5.37
C ALA A 122 1.21 -16.05 -4.45
N LEU A 123 2.45 -15.97 -3.95
CA LEU A 123 2.92 -14.85 -3.14
C LEU A 123 2.90 -13.52 -3.90
N ASN A 124 3.38 -13.53 -5.15
CA ASN A 124 3.42 -12.33 -5.98
C ASN A 124 2.01 -11.86 -6.37
N ASP A 125 1.13 -12.78 -6.71
CA ASP A 125 -0.25 -12.48 -7.07
C ASP A 125 -1.07 -11.97 -5.88
N ALA A 126 -0.92 -12.57 -4.70
CA ALA A 126 -1.57 -12.11 -3.49
C ALA A 126 -1.10 -10.71 -3.08
N ALA A 127 0.21 -10.42 -3.18
CA ALA A 127 0.74 -9.10 -2.89
C ALA A 127 0.23 -8.03 -3.87
N ARG A 128 0.05 -8.38 -5.15
CA ARG A 128 -0.53 -7.52 -6.16
C ARG A 128 -2.02 -7.29 -5.92
N ALA A 129 -2.77 -8.35 -5.64
CA ALA A 129 -4.19 -8.31 -5.36
C ALA A 129 -4.51 -7.45 -4.13
N ALA A 130 -3.76 -7.61 -3.04
CA ALA A 130 -3.91 -6.82 -1.83
C ALA A 130 -3.77 -5.30 -2.11
N ARG A 131 -2.84 -4.90 -2.97
CA ARG A 131 -2.69 -3.50 -3.37
C ARG A 131 -3.81 -3.01 -4.28
N SER A 132 -4.33 -3.86 -5.13
CA SER A 132 -5.38 -3.48 -6.10
C SER A 132 -6.77 -3.42 -5.48
N ALA A 133 -7.04 -4.22 -4.46
CA ALA A 133 -8.35 -4.31 -3.82
C ALA A 133 -8.76 -3.05 -3.04
N VAL A 134 -7.81 -2.15 -2.74
CA VAL A 134 -8.02 -0.93 -1.94
C VAL A 134 -7.79 0.37 -2.72
N ARG A 135 -7.61 0.28 -4.02
CA ARG A 135 -7.54 1.42 -4.95
C ARG A 135 -8.84 1.56 -5.72
#